data_50031468bf55475beafdb458bc128bb6
#
_entry.id   50031468bf55475beafdb458bc128bb6
#
_cell.length_a   1.000
_cell.length_b   1.000
_cell.length_c   1.000
_cell.angle_alpha   90.00
_cell.angle_beta   90.00
_cell.angle_gamma   90.00
#
_symmetry.space_group_name_H-M   'P 1'
#
loop_
_entity.id
_entity.type
_entity.pdbx_description
1 polymer ?
#
loop_
_entity_poly.entity_id
_entity_poly.type
_entity_poly.pdbx_seq_one_letter_code
_entity_poly.pdbx_strand_id
1 'polypeptide(L)'
;MYELACELFPICRSITGAGFRQSLKILDEAMGGGILKIHSIASGSKVFDWEVPAEWEINDAYIITPDGEKICDFKQNNLHVLNYSTGIDTELNLASLQEHLYSIEDMPDAIPYVTSYYKKRWGFCIKHEDRVKLKEGKYKVFIDAKHHENGVLNYADLLIPSTQKTKDEILISTYLCHPSMANNELSGPIVAVFLAKWLLGLKERKYNYRFVFIPETIGSIVYLSKHLKHLQKHTKAGFVLSCIGDDNAYSLIHTPSENTLADKVALHTLKEKNNFKEFSFLDRGSDERQYCSPLVNLPVVCVCRTRFGDYKEYHTSKDDLNFISEEGLQGGLKAMQEIIMNLEVNEIYQNTVFCEPNLGKRDLYIDHCKREGRVENILSFVAYCDDKNDVLDIASKLSIQAYELKDLIEKLKTNQLIKII
;
A
#
# COMPACT_ATOMS: atom_id res chain seq x y z
N MET A 1 -0.68 -5.21 15.34
CA MET A 1 -1.22 -4.79 14.02
C MET A 1 -2.74 -4.84 14.00
N TYR A 2 -3.33 -5.96 14.36
CA TYR A 2 -4.80 -6.11 14.34
C TYR A 2 -5.52 -5.15 15.32
N GLU A 3 -5.00 -4.91 16.51
CA GLU A 3 -5.54 -3.91 17.43
C GLU A 3 -5.59 -2.51 16.83
N LEU A 4 -4.55 -2.12 16.07
CA LEU A 4 -4.52 -0.85 15.35
C LEU A 4 -5.58 -0.80 14.24
N ALA A 5 -5.87 -1.94 13.58
CA ALA A 5 -6.99 -2.04 12.65
C ALA A 5 -8.35 -1.81 13.35
N CYS A 6 -8.55 -2.42 14.52
CA CYS A 6 -9.76 -2.24 15.33
C CYS A 6 -9.96 -0.77 15.74
N GLU A 7 -8.89 -0.06 16.11
CA GLU A 7 -8.95 1.36 16.48
C GLU A 7 -9.29 2.26 15.29
N LEU A 8 -8.72 1.99 14.12
CA LEU A 8 -8.91 2.79 12.91
C LEU A 8 -10.23 2.50 12.18
N PHE A 9 -10.75 1.27 12.27
CA PHE A 9 -11.89 0.81 11.47
C PHE A 9 -13.17 1.66 11.62
N PRO A 10 -13.59 2.09 12.82
CA PRO A 10 -14.83 2.87 12.99
C PRO A 10 -14.73 4.33 12.51
N ILE A 11 -13.54 4.82 12.18
CA ILE A 11 -13.34 6.21 11.77
C ILE A 11 -13.88 6.42 10.36
N CYS A 12 -14.79 7.37 10.19
CA CYS A 12 -15.25 7.78 8.87
C CYS A 12 -14.16 8.59 8.17
N ARG A 13 -13.56 8.02 7.13
CA ARG A 13 -12.55 8.66 6.28
C ARG A 13 -13.13 9.02 4.92
N SER A 14 -12.53 10.03 4.29
CA SER A 14 -12.70 10.38 2.90
C SER A 14 -11.37 10.91 2.34
N ILE A 15 -11.36 11.38 1.10
CA ILE A 15 -10.17 11.98 0.47
C ILE A 15 -9.71 13.27 1.18
N THR A 16 -10.54 13.84 2.06
CA THR A 16 -10.27 15.01 2.91
C THR A 16 -10.99 14.85 4.25
N GLY A 17 -10.76 15.76 5.18
CA GLY A 17 -11.58 15.90 6.38
C GLY A 17 -10.96 15.36 7.68
N ALA A 18 -11.72 15.48 8.75
CA ALA A 18 -11.25 15.22 10.11
C ALA A 18 -10.85 13.76 10.34
N GLY A 19 -11.60 12.80 9.78
CA GLY A 19 -11.33 11.38 9.97
C GLY A 19 -9.98 10.95 9.37
N PHE A 20 -9.60 11.54 8.22
CA PHE A 20 -8.28 11.33 7.63
C PHE A 20 -7.16 11.84 8.57
N ARG A 21 -7.30 13.07 9.08
CA ARG A 21 -6.34 13.66 10.02
C ARG A 21 -6.23 12.87 11.32
N GLN A 22 -7.36 12.43 11.88
CA GLN A 22 -7.39 11.58 13.07
C GLN A 22 -6.65 10.27 12.85
N SER A 23 -6.86 9.63 11.69
CA SER A 23 -6.18 8.39 11.34
C SER A 23 -4.66 8.60 11.19
N LEU A 24 -4.20 9.67 10.55
CA LEU A 24 -2.78 10.00 10.49
C LEU A 24 -2.16 10.17 11.88
N LYS A 25 -2.88 10.80 12.82
CA LYS A 25 -2.41 10.97 14.20
C LYS A 25 -2.26 9.64 14.91
N ILE A 26 -3.22 8.74 14.79
CA ILE A 26 -3.17 7.39 15.37
C ILE A 26 -1.98 6.60 14.78
N LEU A 27 -1.76 6.67 13.47
CA LEU A 27 -0.61 6.03 12.82
C LEU A 27 0.73 6.59 13.33
N ASP A 28 0.82 7.92 13.52
CA ASP A 28 2.02 8.56 14.09
C ASP A 28 2.27 8.10 15.54
N GLU A 29 1.23 8.08 16.37
CA GLU A 29 1.30 7.58 17.74
C GLU A 29 1.73 6.11 17.80
N ALA A 30 1.21 5.26 16.89
CA ALA A 30 1.63 3.86 16.76
C ALA A 30 3.12 3.69 16.38
N MET A 31 3.73 4.68 15.74
CA MET A 31 5.15 4.70 15.41
C MET A 31 6.04 5.29 16.52
N GLY A 32 5.47 5.85 17.57
CA GLY A 32 6.19 6.49 18.68
C GLY A 32 5.91 7.99 18.85
N GLY A 33 5.13 8.56 17.95
CA GLY A 33 4.64 9.95 17.96
C GLY A 33 5.67 10.99 17.51
N GLY A 34 5.21 11.95 16.74
CA GLY A 34 5.98 13.11 16.29
C GLY A 34 6.98 12.84 15.17
N ILE A 35 6.87 11.71 14.47
CA ILE A 35 7.77 11.35 13.38
C ILE A 35 7.15 11.54 11.99
N LEU A 36 5.82 11.46 11.88
CA LEU A 36 5.10 11.80 10.66
C LEU A 36 5.00 13.31 10.46
N LYS A 37 5.45 13.78 9.31
CA LYS A 37 5.25 15.16 8.90
C LYS A 37 3.93 15.29 8.15
N ILE A 38 2.95 15.92 8.79
CA ILE A 38 1.63 16.16 8.20
C ILE A 38 1.65 17.45 7.39
N HIS A 39 1.17 17.39 6.15
CA HIS A 39 1.07 18.50 5.22
C HIS A 39 -0.40 18.84 4.95
N SER A 40 -0.66 20.10 4.64
CA SER A 40 -1.98 20.61 4.29
C SER A 40 -1.90 21.40 2.99
N ILE A 41 -2.76 21.05 2.03
CA ILE A 41 -2.85 21.73 0.73
C ILE A 41 -4.25 22.30 0.60
N ALA A 42 -4.35 23.60 0.33
CA ALA A 42 -5.62 24.30 0.27
C ALA A 42 -6.53 23.73 -0.83
N SER A 43 -7.81 23.58 -0.54
CA SER A 43 -8.85 23.30 -1.52
C SER A 43 -8.81 24.34 -2.65
N GLY A 44 -9.10 23.93 -3.88
CA GLY A 44 -8.98 24.78 -5.07
C GLY A 44 -7.55 24.92 -5.61
N SER A 45 -6.52 24.37 -4.95
CA SER A 45 -5.15 24.38 -5.47
C SER A 45 -5.05 23.52 -6.73
N LYS A 46 -4.48 24.09 -7.81
CA LYS A 46 -4.19 23.32 -9.03
C LYS A 46 -2.95 22.45 -8.86
N VAL A 47 -3.08 21.16 -9.23
CA VAL A 47 -2.04 20.14 -9.14
C VAL A 47 -2.03 19.36 -10.45
N PHE A 48 -1.14 19.71 -11.37
CA PHE A 48 -1.11 19.22 -12.76
C PHE A 48 -2.46 19.51 -13.47
N ASP A 49 -3.14 18.46 -13.96
CA ASP A 49 -4.45 18.56 -14.62
C ASP A 49 -5.64 18.54 -13.63
N TRP A 50 -5.36 18.40 -12.33
CA TRP A 50 -6.35 18.24 -11.29
C TRP A 50 -6.44 19.48 -10.39
N GLU A 51 -7.51 19.51 -9.58
CA GLU A 51 -7.70 20.49 -8.54
C GLU A 51 -7.98 19.81 -7.21
N VAL A 52 -7.38 20.33 -6.12
CA VAL A 52 -7.62 19.81 -4.78
C VAL A 52 -9.08 20.06 -4.41
N PRO A 53 -9.87 19.01 -4.08
CA PRO A 53 -11.29 19.16 -3.82
C PRO A 53 -11.56 19.89 -2.50
N ALA A 54 -12.81 20.37 -2.31
CA ALA A 54 -13.26 20.94 -1.06
C ALA A 54 -13.10 19.96 0.11
N GLU A 55 -12.88 20.45 1.31
CA GLU A 55 -12.82 19.58 2.48
C GLU A 55 -14.22 19.11 2.85
N TRP A 56 -14.40 17.79 3.02
CA TRP A 56 -15.67 17.18 3.36
C TRP A 56 -15.81 16.92 4.85
N GLU A 57 -16.98 17.21 5.37
CA GLU A 57 -17.40 16.95 6.75
C GLU A 57 -18.75 16.25 6.73
N ILE A 58 -18.93 15.25 7.59
CA ILE A 58 -20.21 14.58 7.85
C ILE A 58 -20.39 14.37 9.36
N ASN A 59 -21.58 14.67 9.85
CA ASN A 59 -21.93 14.51 11.26
C ASN A 59 -22.94 13.39 11.49
N ASP A 60 -23.97 13.27 10.62
CA ASP A 60 -25.01 12.26 10.73
C ASP A 60 -25.72 12.04 9.39
N ALA A 61 -26.28 10.83 9.20
CA ALA A 61 -27.16 10.56 8.08
C ALA A 61 -28.03 9.32 8.35
N TYR A 62 -29.26 9.36 7.84
CA TYR A 62 -30.22 8.25 7.95
C TYR A 62 -31.42 8.45 7.05
N ILE A 63 -32.21 7.40 6.93
CA ILE A 63 -33.56 7.43 6.31
C ILE A 63 -34.58 6.98 7.36
N ILE A 64 -35.72 7.69 7.48
CA ILE A 64 -36.87 7.24 8.25
C ILE A 64 -37.92 6.72 7.26
N THR A 65 -38.33 5.47 7.44
CA THR A 65 -39.35 4.81 6.63
C THR A 65 -40.76 5.35 6.91
N PRO A 66 -41.78 5.05 6.07
CA PRO A 66 -43.16 5.41 6.34
C PRO A 66 -43.72 4.85 7.68
N ASP A 67 -43.19 3.71 8.12
CA ASP A 67 -43.53 3.06 9.38
C ASP A 67 -42.78 3.65 10.59
N GLY A 68 -41.90 4.64 10.39
CA GLY A 68 -41.11 5.32 11.44
C GLY A 68 -39.81 4.61 11.78
N GLU A 69 -39.40 3.58 11.08
CA GLU A 69 -38.13 2.88 11.29
C GLU A 69 -36.95 3.70 10.76
N LYS A 70 -35.83 3.72 11.51
CA LYS A 70 -34.56 4.33 11.08
C LYS A 70 -33.73 3.28 10.36
N ILE A 71 -33.45 3.51 9.07
CA ILE A 71 -32.61 2.65 8.22
C ILE A 71 -31.44 3.44 7.65
N CYS A 72 -30.44 2.76 7.07
CA CYS A 72 -29.24 3.36 6.51
C CYS A 72 -28.55 4.32 7.50
N ASP A 73 -28.48 3.91 8.77
CA ASP A 73 -27.92 4.73 9.83
C ASP A 73 -26.41 4.81 9.73
N PHE A 74 -25.88 5.98 9.38
CA PHE A 74 -24.44 6.28 9.28
C PHE A 74 -23.67 5.91 10.57
N LYS A 75 -24.29 6.05 11.73
CA LYS A 75 -23.66 5.72 13.02
C LYS A 75 -23.52 4.21 13.26
N GLN A 76 -24.27 3.41 12.55
CA GLN A 76 -24.11 1.94 12.58
C GLN A 76 -23.05 1.46 11.60
N ASN A 77 -23.00 2.07 10.40
CA ASN A 77 -21.98 1.77 9.40
C ASN A 77 -21.76 3.00 8.51
N ASN A 78 -20.51 3.46 8.44
CA ASN A 78 -20.13 4.62 7.62
C ASN A 78 -20.43 4.43 6.13
N LEU A 79 -20.48 3.18 5.64
CA LEU A 79 -20.77 2.88 4.24
C LEU A 79 -22.21 3.16 3.84
N HIS A 80 -23.14 3.33 4.80
CA HIS A 80 -24.52 3.69 4.48
C HIS A 80 -24.66 5.01 3.75
N VAL A 81 -23.69 5.89 3.81
CA VAL A 81 -23.69 7.16 3.08
C VAL A 81 -22.72 7.10 1.92
N LEU A 82 -23.16 7.61 0.78
CA LEU A 82 -22.27 7.85 -0.36
C LEU A 82 -21.07 8.68 0.08
N ASN A 83 -19.86 8.14 -0.03
CA ASN A 83 -18.67 8.85 0.43
C ASN A 83 -18.49 10.17 -0.34
N TYR A 84 -18.24 11.26 0.39
CA TYR A 84 -18.19 12.62 -0.14
C TYR A 84 -19.55 13.14 -0.63
N SER A 85 -20.68 12.68 -0.06
CA SER A 85 -22.04 13.11 -0.35
C SER A 85 -22.28 14.58 -0.02
N THR A 86 -23.15 15.24 -0.77
CA THR A 86 -23.75 16.53 -0.33
C THR A 86 -24.79 16.29 0.76
N GLY A 87 -25.02 17.31 1.59
CA GLY A 87 -26.09 17.30 2.61
C GLY A 87 -27.47 17.40 1.97
N ILE A 88 -28.49 16.85 2.65
CA ILE A 88 -29.90 16.91 2.28
C ILE A 88 -30.78 16.74 3.54
N ASP A 89 -31.91 17.44 3.60
CA ASP A 89 -33.02 17.21 4.54
C ASP A 89 -34.32 17.38 3.77
N THR A 90 -34.99 16.27 3.45
CA THR A 90 -36.19 16.28 2.62
C THR A 90 -37.08 15.07 2.85
N GLU A 91 -38.29 15.12 2.30
CA GLU A 91 -39.19 13.96 2.19
C GLU A 91 -39.36 13.56 0.73
N LEU A 92 -39.26 12.27 0.45
CA LEU A 92 -39.41 11.68 -0.88
C LEU A 92 -40.39 10.52 -0.86
N ASN A 93 -41.04 10.25 -1.99
CA ASN A 93 -41.73 8.97 -2.21
C ASN A 93 -40.70 7.89 -2.55
N LEU A 94 -41.11 6.62 -2.52
CA LEU A 94 -40.24 5.49 -2.80
C LEU A 94 -39.54 5.58 -4.17
N ALA A 95 -40.30 5.92 -5.21
CA ALA A 95 -39.77 5.98 -6.57
C ALA A 95 -38.60 6.99 -6.70
N SER A 96 -38.77 8.19 -6.12
CA SER A 96 -37.71 9.19 -6.09
C SER A 96 -36.54 8.78 -5.21
N LEU A 97 -36.81 8.11 -4.06
CA LEU A 97 -35.75 7.62 -3.18
C LEU A 97 -34.88 6.55 -3.89
N GLN A 98 -35.48 5.66 -4.67
CA GLN A 98 -34.78 4.59 -5.37
C GLN A 98 -33.65 5.10 -6.31
N GLU A 99 -33.77 6.32 -6.84
CA GLU A 99 -32.73 6.96 -7.68
C GLU A 99 -31.45 7.29 -6.91
N HIS A 100 -31.55 7.36 -5.58
CA HIS A 100 -30.48 7.70 -4.65
C HIS A 100 -30.01 6.52 -3.79
N LEU A 101 -30.52 5.31 -4.04
CA LEU A 101 -30.13 4.10 -3.32
C LEU A 101 -29.19 3.23 -4.18
N TYR A 102 -28.10 2.79 -3.59
CA TYR A 102 -27.10 1.92 -4.21
C TYR A 102 -27.05 0.58 -3.47
N SER A 103 -27.11 -0.53 -4.19
CA SER A 103 -27.04 -1.88 -3.62
C SER A 103 -26.45 -2.85 -4.66
N ILE A 104 -26.01 -4.03 -4.24
CA ILE A 104 -25.44 -5.08 -5.09
C ILE A 104 -26.37 -6.29 -5.07
N GLU A 105 -26.95 -6.65 -6.21
CA GLU A 105 -27.88 -7.78 -6.34
C GLU A 105 -27.17 -9.13 -6.10
N ASP A 106 -25.97 -9.30 -6.65
CA ASP A 106 -25.17 -10.53 -6.53
C ASP A 106 -24.61 -10.74 -5.12
N MET A 107 -24.68 -9.72 -4.26
CA MET A 107 -24.29 -9.79 -2.83
C MET A 107 -25.32 -9.06 -1.96
N PRO A 108 -26.53 -9.66 -1.81
CA PRO A 108 -27.68 -8.96 -1.27
C PRO A 108 -27.56 -8.54 0.21
N ASP A 109 -26.68 -9.17 0.96
CA ASP A 109 -26.40 -8.90 2.39
C ASP A 109 -25.23 -7.95 2.63
N ALA A 110 -24.64 -7.38 1.57
CA ALA A 110 -23.55 -6.41 1.66
C ALA A 110 -24.00 -4.98 1.37
N ILE A 111 -23.39 -4.01 2.07
CA ILE A 111 -23.52 -2.58 1.77
C ILE A 111 -22.37 -2.23 0.82
N PRO A 112 -22.63 -1.69 -0.38
CA PRO A 112 -21.57 -1.30 -1.30
C PRO A 112 -20.85 -0.02 -0.84
N TYR A 113 -19.59 0.12 -1.22
CA TYR A 113 -18.87 1.38 -1.14
C TYR A 113 -19.04 2.16 -2.44
N VAL A 114 -19.66 3.32 -2.36
CA VAL A 114 -19.86 4.21 -3.52
C VAL A 114 -19.41 5.62 -3.15
N THR A 115 -18.79 6.32 -4.12
CA THR A 115 -18.24 7.66 -3.93
C THR A 115 -18.92 8.70 -4.82
N SER A 116 -18.85 9.97 -4.41
CA SER A 116 -19.30 11.11 -5.21
C SER A 116 -18.17 12.13 -5.45
N TYR A 117 -16.92 11.67 -5.50
CA TYR A 117 -15.77 12.52 -5.80
C TYR A 117 -15.96 13.27 -7.13
N TYR A 118 -15.72 14.56 -7.11
CA TYR A 118 -15.84 15.46 -8.28
C TYR A 118 -17.25 15.57 -8.89
N LYS A 119 -18.30 15.04 -8.20
CA LYS A 119 -19.70 15.21 -8.57
C LYS A 119 -20.51 15.63 -7.36
N LYS A 120 -21.29 16.72 -7.47
CA LYS A 120 -22.22 17.13 -6.41
C LYS A 120 -23.48 16.25 -6.47
N ARG A 121 -23.53 15.21 -5.65
CA ARG A 121 -24.67 14.32 -5.49
C ARG A 121 -24.76 13.82 -4.06
N TRP A 122 -25.94 13.35 -3.68
CA TRP A 122 -26.16 12.67 -2.42
C TRP A 122 -26.73 11.27 -2.67
N GLY A 123 -26.66 10.39 -1.68
CA GLY A 123 -27.25 9.07 -1.76
C GLY A 123 -26.90 8.19 -0.57
N PHE A 124 -27.55 7.02 -0.55
CA PHE A 124 -27.35 6.01 0.47
C PHE A 124 -26.97 4.67 -0.16
N CYS A 125 -26.14 3.93 0.53
CA CYS A 125 -25.82 2.55 0.23
C CYS A 125 -26.58 1.65 1.20
N ILE A 126 -27.23 0.64 0.68
CA ILE A 126 -28.13 -0.25 1.43
C ILE A 126 -27.91 -1.69 0.97
N LYS A 127 -28.11 -2.66 1.87
CA LYS A 127 -28.18 -4.07 1.48
C LYS A 127 -29.31 -4.28 0.47
N HIS A 128 -29.07 -5.04 -0.59
CA HIS A 128 -30.08 -5.28 -1.60
C HIS A 128 -31.31 -5.99 -1.04
N GLU A 129 -31.08 -6.94 -0.12
CA GLU A 129 -32.19 -7.65 0.59
C GLU A 129 -33.10 -6.73 1.41
N ASP A 130 -32.61 -5.58 1.88
CA ASP A 130 -33.42 -4.58 2.59
C ASP A 130 -34.03 -3.58 1.61
N ARG A 131 -33.32 -3.22 0.52
CA ARG A 131 -33.84 -2.35 -0.53
C ARG A 131 -35.12 -2.89 -1.17
N VAL A 132 -35.17 -4.19 -1.44
CA VAL A 132 -36.35 -4.83 -2.09
C VAL A 132 -37.55 -4.93 -1.16
N LYS A 133 -37.38 -4.78 0.15
CA LYS A 133 -38.46 -4.79 1.15
C LYS A 133 -39.08 -3.42 1.38
N LEU A 134 -38.52 -2.35 0.79
CA LEU A 134 -39.04 -1.00 0.98
C LEU A 134 -40.47 -0.88 0.41
N LYS A 135 -41.35 -0.27 1.19
CA LYS A 135 -42.77 -0.14 0.88
C LYS A 135 -43.10 1.23 0.30
N GLU A 136 -44.19 1.33 -0.46
CA GLU A 136 -44.72 2.61 -0.90
C GLU A 136 -45.03 3.53 0.31
N GLY A 137 -44.69 4.81 0.17
CA GLY A 137 -44.93 5.81 1.20
C GLY A 137 -43.97 6.97 1.15
N LYS A 138 -43.99 7.81 2.19
CA LYS A 138 -43.09 8.96 2.36
C LYS A 138 -41.92 8.58 3.26
N TYR A 139 -40.72 8.83 2.78
CA TYR A 139 -39.45 8.63 3.46
C TYR A 139 -38.85 9.98 3.83
N LYS A 140 -38.47 10.17 5.10
CA LYS A 140 -37.65 11.31 5.48
C LYS A 140 -36.18 10.96 5.29
N VAL A 141 -35.47 11.76 4.50
CA VAL A 141 -34.06 11.59 4.14
C VAL A 141 -33.25 12.72 4.77
N PHE A 142 -32.22 12.35 5.54
CA PHE A 142 -31.37 13.31 6.22
C PHE A 142 -29.90 12.93 6.06
N ILE A 143 -29.09 13.90 5.57
CA ILE A 143 -27.62 13.83 5.54
C ILE A 143 -27.10 15.19 6.02
N ASP A 144 -26.45 15.23 7.17
CA ASP A 144 -25.72 16.41 7.65
C ASP A 144 -24.27 16.33 7.20
N ALA A 145 -24.04 16.74 5.95
CA ALA A 145 -22.71 16.80 5.35
C ALA A 145 -22.48 18.15 4.68
N LYS A 146 -21.22 18.62 4.69
CA LYS A 146 -20.80 19.91 4.14
C LYS A 146 -19.51 19.80 3.37
N HIS A 147 -19.36 20.66 2.37
CA HIS A 147 -18.13 20.85 1.63
C HIS A 147 -17.58 22.27 1.93
N HIS A 148 -16.38 22.35 2.47
CA HIS A 148 -15.70 23.57 2.82
C HIS A 148 -14.70 23.94 1.73
N GLU A 149 -15.06 24.93 0.91
CA GLU A 149 -14.22 25.39 -0.21
C GLU A 149 -12.89 26.02 0.25
N ASN A 150 -12.85 26.52 1.49
CA ASN A 150 -11.63 27.04 2.14
C ASN A 150 -10.94 25.99 3.04
N GLY A 151 -11.25 24.72 2.84
CA GLY A 151 -10.66 23.62 3.59
C GLY A 151 -9.29 23.19 3.05
N VAL A 152 -8.87 21.99 3.47
CA VAL A 152 -7.56 21.42 3.08
C VAL A 152 -7.65 19.94 2.76
N LEU A 153 -6.78 19.49 1.86
CA LEU A 153 -6.40 18.08 1.74
C LEU A 153 -5.13 17.86 2.56
N ASN A 154 -5.10 16.79 3.33
CA ASN A 154 -3.93 16.39 4.10
C ASN A 154 -3.25 15.16 3.50
N TYR A 155 -1.94 15.08 3.69
CA TYR A 155 -1.15 13.88 3.54
C TYR A 155 -0.02 13.88 4.58
N ALA A 156 0.62 12.74 4.79
CA ALA A 156 1.80 12.69 5.65
C ALA A 156 2.94 11.96 4.98
N ASP A 157 4.18 12.35 5.33
CA ASP A 157 5.38 11.62 4.94
C ASP A 157 6.35 11.43 6.10
N LEU A 158 7.21 10.42 5.96
CA LEU A 158 8.33 10.12 6.84
C LEU A 158 9.53 9.77 5.98
N LEU A 159 10.69 10.36 6.25
CA LEU A 159 11.96 9.96 5.66
C LEU A 159 12.85 9.34 6.74
N ILE A 160 13.15 8.05 6.60
CA ILE A 160 14.13 7.33 7.40
C ILE A 160 15.46 7.38 6.65
N PRO A 161 16.47 8.09 7.16
CA PRO A 161 17.70 8.30 6.42
C PRO A 161 18.53 7.03 6.33
N SER A 162 19.26 6.87 5.23
CA SER A 162 20.35 5.92 5.08
C SER A 162 21.42 6.17 6.16
N THR A 163 22.11 5.11 6.55
CA THR A 163 23.34 5.22 7.37
C THR A 163 24.60 5.44 6.51
N GLN A 164 24.43 5.39 5.18
CA GLN A 164 25.47 5.67 4.19
C GLN A 164 25.30 7.06 3.58
N LYS A 165 26.34 7.58 2.92
CA LYS A 165 26.28 8.87 2.21
C LYS A 165 25.63 8.70 0.83
N THR A 166 24.33 8.51 0.79
CA THR A 166 23.54 8.40 -0.45
C THR A 166 22.35 9.33 -0.44
N LYS A 167 21.85 9.65 -1.65
CA LYS A 167 20.55 10.30 -1.87
C LYS A 167 19.51 9.35 -2.44
N ASP A 168 19.90 8.11 -2.71
CA ASP A 168 19.02 7.11 -3.28
C ASP A 168 17.92 6.73 -2.29
N GLU A 169 16.69 6.68 -2.78
CA GLU A 169 15.50 6.47 -1.95
C GLU A 169 14.69 5.26 -2.42
N ILE A 170 14.12 4.56 -1.46
CA ILE A 170 13.05 3.58 -1.67
C ILE A 170 11.73 4.23 -1.24
N LEU A 171 10.76 4.30 -2.15
CA LEU A 171 9.44 4.86 -1.89
C LEU A 171 8.49 3.76 -1.41
N ILE A 172 7.80 3.99 -0.29
CA ILE A 172 6.72 3.15 0.22
C ILE A 172 5.49 4.03 0.35
N SER A 173 4.50 3.77 -0.47
CA SER A 173 3.27 4.57 -0.52
C SER A 173 2.06 3.73 -0.15
N THR A 174 1.15 4.33 0.61
CA THR A 174 -0.13 3.71 0.96
C THR A 174 -1.21 4.77 1.09
N TYR A 175 -2.44 4.40 0.83
CA TYR A 175 -3.56 5.33 0.95
C TYR A 175 -4.39 5.07 2.21
N LEU A 176 -5.16 6.09 2.60
CA LEU A 176 -5.93 6.10 3.84
C LEU A 176 -7.15 7.04 3.66
N CYS A 177 -8.17 6.62 2.91
CA CYS A 177 -9.31 7.50 2.59
C CYS A 177 -10.67 6.79 2.52
N HIS A 178 -10.73 5.45 2.54
CA HIS A 178 -11.99 4.73 2.52
C HIS A 178 -12.47 4.45 3.95
N PRO A 179 -13.76 4.64 4.26
CA PRO A 179 -14.31 4.30 5.58
C PRO A 179 -14.65 2.81 5.66
N SER A 180 -14.59 2.24 6.85
CA SER A 180 -15.13 0.91 7.19
C SER A 180 -14.75 -0.21 6.20
N MET A 181 -13.48 -0.23 5.75
CA MET A 181 -12.86 -1.30 4.98
C MET A 181 -11.52 -1.67 5.57
N ALA A 182 -11.27 -2.96 5.76
CA ALA A 182 -10.12 -3.45 6.50
C ALA A 182 -8.95 -3.83 5.57
N ASN A 183 -9.16 -4.74 4.62
CA ASN A 183 -8.10 -5.20 3.74
C ASN A 183 -7.73 -4.16 2.68
N ASN A 184 -8.74 -3.61 2.00
CA ASN A 184 -8.51 -2.60 0.96
C ASN A 184 -7.83 -1.35 1.53
N GLU A 185 -8.22 -0.90 2.72
CA GLU A 185 -7.89 0.43 3.21
C GLU A 185 -6.87 0.46 4.36
N LEU A 186 -7.10 -0.36 5.40
CA LEU A 186 -6.29 -0.27 6.62
C LEU A 186 -5.03 -1.11 6.57
N SER A 187 -5.05 -2.21 5.84
CA SER A 187 -3.92 -3.15 5.85
C SER A 187 -2.63 -2.52 5.37
N GLY A 188 -2.68 -1.72 4.29
CA GLY A 188 -1.51 -1.00 3.75
C GLY A 188 -0.87 -0.06 4.75
N PRO A 189 -1.59 0.93 5.30
CA PRO A 189 -1.07 1.85 6.32
C PRO A 189 -0.53 1.15 7.56
N ILE A 190 -1.20 0.10 8.04
CA ILE A 190 -0.76 -0.67 9.21
C ILE A 190 0.56 -1.36 8.91
N VAL A 191 0.67 -2.09 7.80
CA VAL A 191 1.93 -2.74 7.38
C VAL A 191 3.04 -1.70 7.21
N ALA A 192 2.75 -0.54 6.60
CA ALA A 192 3.72 0.54 6.44
C ALA A 192 4.25 1.07 7.80
N VAL A 193 3.37 1.25 8.79
CA VAL A 193 3.76 1.67 10.15
C VAL A 193 4.73 0.67 10.78
N PHE A 194 4.40 -0.62 10.76
CA PHE A 194 5.25 -1.65 11.37
C PHE A 194 6.55 -1.88 10.58
N LEU A 195 6.52 -1.69 9.27
CA LEU A 195 7.71 -1.69 8.43
C LEU A 195 8.63 -0.51 8.75
N ALA A 196 8.07 0.69 8.95
CA ALA A 196 8.83 1.86 9.37
C ALA A 196 9.48 1.67 10.75
N LYS A 197 8.74 1.12 11.72
CA LYS A 197 9.28 0.77 13.05
C LYS A 197 10.45 -0.21 12.95
N TRP A 198 10.32 -1.25 12.14
CA TRP A 198 11.38 -2.21 11.91
C TRP A 198 12.61 -1.56 11.27
N LEU A 199 12.44 -0.72 10.26
CA LEU A 199 13.54 0.01 9.62
C LEU A 199 14.25 0.97 10.56
N LEU A 200 13.52 1.68 11.43
CA LEU A 200 14.10 2.55 12.46
C LEU A 200 14.96 1.77 13.45
N GLY A 201 14.65 0.50 13.69
CA GLY A 201 15.44 -0.40 14.54
C GLY A 201 16.70 -0.97 13.89
N LEU A 202 16.87 -0.86 12.56
CA LEU A 202 18.06 -1.38 11.88
C LEU A 202 19.27 -0.48 12.13
N LYS A 203 20.44 -1.11 12.42
CA LYS A 203 21.71 -0.40 12.62
C LYS A 203 22.26 0.19 11.32
N GLU A 204 22.06 -0.52 10.21
CA GLU A 204 22.58 -0.15 8.90
C GLU A 204 21.44 -0.13 7.88
N ARG A 205 21.47 0.87 7.00
CA ARG A 205 20.54 1.06 5.88
C ARG A 205 21.29 1.63 4.70
N LYS A 206 21.24 0.93 3.57
CA LYS A 206 21.84 1.35 2.30
C LYS A 206 21.11 2.54 1.70
N TYR A 207 19.78 2.52 1.71
CA TYR A 207 18.90 3.52 1.11
C TYR A 207 18.26 4.43 2.15
N ASN A 208 17.82 5.61 1.70
CA ASN A 208 16.81 6.37 2.41
C ASN A 208 15.44 5.70 2.14
N TYR A 209 14.58 5.63 3.15
CA TYR A 209 13.24 5.06 3.03
C TYR A 209 12.20 6.15 3.23
N ARG A 210 11.44 6.42 2.18
CA ARG A 210 10.39 7.43 2.17
C ARG A 210 9.03 6.77 2.25
N PHE A 211 8.33 6.98 3.36
CA PHE A 211 6.95 6.56 3.55
C PHE A 211 6.01 7.71 3.25
N VAL A 212 4.91 7.41 2.56
CA VAL A 212 3.90 8.39 2.16
C VAL A 212 2.51 7.83 2.45
N PHE A 213 1.73 8.56 3.26
CA PHE A 213 0.35 8.26 3.63
C PHE A 213 -0.56 9.32 3.00
N ILE A 214 -1.40 8.93 2.07
CA ILE A 214 -2.15 9.84 1.18
C ILE A 214 -3.61 9.43 1.04
N PRO A 215 -4.51 10.35 0.64
CA PRO A 215 -5.74 9.93 -0.01
C PRO A 215 -5.45 9.34 -1.38
N GLU A 216 -6.06 8.22 -1.73
CA GLU A 216 -5.84 7.55 -3.02
C GLU A 216 -6.06 8.51 -4.21
N THR A 217 -5.29 8.36 -5.26
CA THR A 217 -5.34 9.14 -6.50
C THR A 217 -4.99 10.62 -6.30
N ILE A 218 -5.87 11.41 -5.72
CA ILE A 218 -5.64 12.86 -5.57
C ILE A 218 -4.45 13.15 -4.64
N GLY A 219 -4.23 12.32 -3.62
CA GLY A 219 -3.10 12.47 -2.71
C GLY A 219 -1.76 12.19 -3.38
N SER A 220 -1.64 11.12 -4.19
CA SER A 220 -0.43 10.83 -4.97
C SER A 220 -0.16 11.92 -6.01
N ILE A 221 -1.19 12.44 -6.68
CA ILE A 221 -1.07 13.57 -7.61
C ILE A 221 -0.57 14.83 -6.90
N VAL A 222 -1.14 15.15 -5.74
CA VAL A 222 -0.70 16.27 -4.89
C VAL A 222 0.75 16.08 -4.47
N TYR A 223 1.10 14.91 -3.97
CA TYR A 223 2.47 14.58 -3.53
C TYR A 223 3.46 14.72 -4.70
N LEU A 224 3.16 14.15 -5.84
CA LEU A 224 3.96 14.28 -7.06
C LEU A 224 4.11 15.74 -7.50
N SER A 225 3.07 16.56 -7.43
CA SER A 225 3.17 17.97 -7.80
C SER A 225 4.19 18.77 -6.99
N LYS A 226 4.48 18.32 -5.77
CA LYS A 226 5.47 18.95 -4.86
C LYS A 226 6.87 18.32 -4.94
N HIS A 227 6.97 17.05 -5.26
CA HIS A 227 8.20 16.28 -5.08
C HIS A 227 8.74 15.64 -6.37
N LEU A 228 8.07 15.78 -7.53
CA LEU A 228 8.35 15.04 -8.76
C LEU A 228 9.83 15.02 -9.15
N LYS A 229 10.48 16.19 -9.25
CA LYS A 229 11.89 16.27 -9.67
C LYS A 229 12.84 15.56 -8.72
N HIS A 230 12.55 15.59 -7.42
CA HIS A 230 13.32 14.88 -6.42
C HIS A 230 13.14 13.37 -6.55
N LEU A 231 11.89 12.93 -6.65
CA LEU A 231 11.55 11.52 -6.79
C LEU A 231 12.12 10.91 -8.07
N GLN A 232 11.95 11.58 -9.21
CA GLN A 232 12.53 11.12 -10.50
C GLN A 232 14.05 10.95 -10.43
N LYS A 233 14.74 11.76 -9.65
CA LYS A 233 16.20 11.71 -9.55
C LYS A 233 16.69 10.64 -8.57
N HIS A 234 15.96 10.39 -7.51
CA HIS A 234 16.47 9.65 -6.35
C HIS A 234 15.74 8.33 -6.07
N THR A 235 14.51 8.12 -6.55
CA THR A 235 13.78 6.87 -6.33
C THR A 235 14.38 5.75 -7.18
N LYS A 236 14.93 4.73 -6.52
CA LYS A 236 15.48 3.53 -7.17
C LYS A 236 14.46 2.42 -7.32
N ALA A 237 13.57 2.29 -6.34
CA ALA A 237 12.45 1.38 -6.36
C ALA A 237 11.32 1.97 -5.50
N GLY A 238 10.09 1.60 -5.81
CA GLY A 238 8.93 2.00 -5.02
C GLY A 238 7.88 0.89 -4.93
N PHE A 239 7.10 0.95 -3.86
CA PHE A 239 6.10 -0.05 -3.53
C PHE A 239 4.83 0.66 -3.05
N VAL A 240 3.71 0.44 -3.74
CA VAL A 240 2.38 0.75 -3.23
C VAL A 240 1.91 -0.44 -2.42
N LEU A 241 1.48 -0.21 -1.18
CA LEU A 241 0.93 -1.22 -0.29
C LEU A 241 -0.59 -1.05 -0.23
N SER A 242 -1.30 -2.05 -0.71
CA SER A 242 -2.77 -2.10 -0.75
C SER A 242 -3.25 -3.53 -0.61
N CYS A 243 -4.41 -3.77 -0.01
CA CYS A 243 -4.99 -5.11 0.12
C CYS A 243 -3.97 -6.15 0.63
N ILE A 244 -3.25 -5.82 1.72
CA ILE A 244 -2.07 -6.58 2.16
C ILE A 244 -2.27 -7.28 3.52
N GLY A 245 -3.54 -7.51 3.94
CA GLY A 245 -3.87 -8.03 5.26
C GLY A 245 -4.62 -9.35 5.31
N ASP A 246 -5.02 -9.92 4.17
CA ASP A 246 -5.71 -11.21 4.09
C ASP A 246 -4.74 -12.40 3.99
N ASP A 247 -5.27 -13.64 4.03
CA ASP A 247 -4.47 -14.87 4.06
C ASP A 247 -4.40 -15.64 2.73
N ASN A 248 -5.08 -15.17 1.67
CA ASN A 248 -5.38 -16.03 0.51
C ASN A 248 -4.23 -16.10 -0.51
N ALA A 249 -3.54 -14.98 -0.80
CA ALA A 249 -2.52 -14.93 -1.85
C ALA A 249 -1.37 -13.97 -1.53
N TYR A 250 -0.39 -13.91 -2.41
CA TYR A 250 0.57 -12.82 -2.59
C TYR A 250 0.50 -12.36 -4.03
N SER A 251 0.43 -11.07 -4.27
CA SER A 251 0.24 -10.51 -5.59
C SER A 251 1.22 -9.39 -5.88
N LEU A 252 1.73 -9.36 -7.11
CA LEU A 252 2.58 -8.31 -7.65
C LEU A 252 1.93 -7.74 -8.89
N ILE A 253 1.74 -6.42 -8.92
CA ILE A 253 1.40 -5.69 -10.15
C ILE A 253 2.65 -4.93 -10.59
N HIS A 254 3.13 -5.26 -11.78
CA HIS A 254 4.36 -4.72 -12.33
C HIS A 254 4.28 -3.25 -12.75
N THR A 255 5.46 -2.64 -12.93
CA THR A 255 5.59 -1.38 -13.66
C THR A 255 5.29 -1.58 -15.17
N PRO A 256 5.06 -0.51 -15.95
CA PRO A 256 4.88 -0.65 -17.40
C PRO A 256 6.04 -1.32 -18.15
N SER A 257 7.25 -1.25 -17.62
CA SER A 257 8.44 -1.83 -18.23
C SER A 257 8.77 -3.24 -17.76
N GLU A 258 8.17 -3.70 -16.66
CA GLU A 258 8.32 -5.04 -16.07
C GLU A 258 9.78 -5.46 -15.76
N ASN A 259 10.71 -4.51 -15.76
CA ASN A 259 12.15 -4.78 -15.61
C ASN A 259 12.88 -3.77 -14.72
N THR A 260 12.16 -2.98 -13.92
CA THR A 260 12.78 -2.07 -12.96
C THR A 260 13.35 -2.85 -11.76
N LEU A 261 14.16 -2.17 -10.94
CA LEU A 261 14.65 -2.77 -9.69
C LEU A 261 13.49 -3.18 -8.77
N ALA A 262 12.39 -2.41 -8.76
CA ALA A 262 11.19 -2.75 -7.99
C ALA A 262 10.54 -4.04 -8.48
N ASP A 263 10.38 -4.20 -9.81
CA ASP A 263 9.86 -5.43 -10.41
C ASP A 263 10.73 -6.64 -10.05
N LYS A 264 12.03 -6.49 -10.27
CA LYS A 264 13.00 -7.56 -10.07
C LYS A 264 13.03 -8.06 -8.63
N VAL A 265 13.13 -7.15 -7.66
CA VAL A 265 13.22 -7.56 -6.25
C VAL A 265 11.90 -8.10 -5.72
N ALA A 266 10.76 -7.50 -6.11
CA ALA A 266 9.45 -7.99 -5.69
C ALA A 266 9.17 -9.39 -6.26
N LEU A 267 9.41 -9.59 -7.56
CA LEU A 267 9.26 -10.90 -8.19
C LEU A 267 10.20 -11.94 -7.57
N HIS A 268 11.49 -11.61 -7.38
CA HIS A 268 12.46 -12.50 -6.73
C HIS A 268 11.98 -12.96 -5.35
N THR A 269 11.40 -12.04 -4.57
CA THR A 269 10.94 -12.32 -3.20
C THR A 269 9.62 -13.10 -3.17
N LEU A 270 8.67 -12.74 -4.03
CA LEU A 270 7.28 -13.19 -3.92
C LEU A 270 6.99 -14.48 -4.68
N LYS A 271 7.74 -14.79 -5.75
CA LYS A 271 7.48 -15.95 -6.63
C LYS A 271 7.47 -17.30 -5.91
N GLU A 272 8.17 -17.42 -4.78
CA GLU A 272 8.23 -18.63 -3.96
C GLU A 272 7.16 -18.67 -2.84
N LYS A 273 6.34 -17.59 -2.72
CA LYS A 273 5.25 -17.56 -1.74
C LYS A 273 4.06 -18.39 -2.20
N ASN A 274 3.35 -18.95 -1.23
CA ASN A 274 2.13 -19.71 -1.51
C ASN A 274 1.09 -18.83 -2.23
N ASN A 275 0.46 -19.40 -3.27
CA ASN A 275 -0.55 -18.74 -4.08
C ASN A 275 -0.09 -17.39 -4.67
N PHE A 276 1.19 -17.29 -5.04
CA PHE A 276 1.70 -16.09 -5.72
C PHE A 276 0.98 -15.88 -7.05
N LYS A 277 0.60 -14.63 -7.29
CA LYS A 277 -0.03 -14.17 -8.54
C LYS A 277 0.72 -12.96 -9.08
N GLU A 278 0.97 -12.97 -10.37
CA GLU A 278 1.68 -11.94 -11.10
C GLU A 278 0.73 -11.25 -12.09
N PHE A 279 0.75 -9.93 -12.11
CA PHE A 279 -0.14 -9.11 -12.93
C PHE A 279 0.66 -8.07 -13.70
N SER A 280 0.26 -7.82 -14.93
CA SER A 280 0.82 -6.74 -15.74
C SER A 280 0.34 -5.36 -15.24
N PHE A 281 0.99 -4.30 -15.73
CA PHE A 281 0.53 -2.94 -15.45
C PHE A 281 -0.88 -2.64 -15.99
N LEU A 282 -1.41 -3.44 -16.91
CA LEU A 282 -2.79 -3.30 -17.39
C LEU A 282 -3.82 -3.59 -16.29
N ASP A 283 -3.43 -4.38 -15.29
CA ASP A 283 -4.25 -4.75 -14.13
C ASP A 283 -4.13 -3.76 -12.96
N ARG A 284 -3.46 -2.61 -13.16
CA ARG A 284 -3.29 -1.55 -12.18
C ARG A 284 -4.63 -0.99 -11.71
N GLY A 285 -4.71 -0.54 -10.48
CA GLY A 285 -5.93 0.04 -9.93
C GLY A 285 -5.71 1.01 -8.77
N SER A 286 -4.51 1.03 -8.19
CA SER A 286 -4.16 1.90 -7.07
C SER A 286 -3.20 3.05 -7.50
N ASP A 287 -2.41 3.59 -6.57
CA ASP A 287 -1.57 4.77 -6.80
C ASP A 287 -0.35 4.51 -7.69
N GLU A 288 0.05 3.25 -7.94
CA GLU A 288 1.08 2.91 -8.92
C GLU A 288 0.76 3.49 -10.31
N ARG A 289 -0.51 3.62 -10.65
CA ARG A 289 -0.95 4.25 -11.91
C ARG A 289 -0.55 5.72 -12.03
N GLN A 290 -0.43 6.43 -10.91
CA GLN A 290 0.03 7.83 -10.89
C GLN A 290 1.55 7.89 -10.90
N TYR A 291 2.22 7.08 -10.09
CA TYR A 291 3.67 7.02 -10.02
C TYR A 291 4.32 6.54 -11.32
N CYS A 292 3.69 5.61 -12.04
CA CYS A 292 4.18 5.07 -13.30
C CYS A 292 3.63 5.77 -14.54
N SER A 293 2.85 6.86 -14.40
CA SER A 293 2.35 7.59 -15.57
C SER A 293 3.52 8.12 -16.43
N PRO A 294 3.38 8.21 -17.77
CA PRO A 294 4.52 8.39 -18.68
C PRO A 294 5.42 9.59 -18.39
N LEU A 295 4.87 10.72 -17.93
CA LEU A 295 5.65 11.92 -17.58
C LEU A 295 6.23 11.87 -16.16
N VAL A 296 5.74 11.00 -15.31
CA VAL A 296 6.25 10.73 -13.94
C VAL A 296 7.29 9.63 -13.98
N ASN A 297 6.95 8.49 -14.54
CA ASN A 297 7.82 7.35 -14.84
C ASN A 297 8.72 6.91 -13.68
N LEU A 298 8.15 6.73 -12.49
CA LEU A 298 8.84 6.19 -11.34
C LEU A 298 8.76 4.65 -11.35
N PRO A 299 9.80 3.96 -10.85
CA PRO A 299 9.84 2.49 -10.79
C PRO A 299 9.04 1.99 -9.58
N VAL A 300 7.71 2.02 -9.66
CA VAL A 300 6.81 1.71 -8.53
C VAL A 300 5.87 0.57 -8.89
N VAL A 301 6.00 -0.55 -8.17
CA VAL A 301 5.11 -1.71 -8.25
C VAL A 301 4.02 -1.64 -7.17
N CYS A 302 2.92 -2.40 -7.34
CA CYS A 302 1.97 -2.61 -6.25
C CYS A 302 2.14 -4.02 -5.66
N VAL A 303 2.24 -4.08 -4.33
CA VAL A 303 2.35 -5.33 -3.56
C VAL A 303 1.08 -5.51 -2.74
N CYS A 304 0.40 -6.62 -2.98
CA CYS A 304 -0.81 -7.02 -2.26
C CYS A 304 -0.66 -8.42 -1.66
N ARG A 305 -1.54 -8.78 -0.73
CA ARG A 305 -1.92 -10.16 -0.52
C ARG A 305 -2.88 -10.53 -1.65
N THR A 306 -4.16 -10.56 -1.47
CA THR A 306 -5.07 -10.70 -2.61
C THR A 306 -5.29 -9.37 -3.30
N ARG A 307 -5.03 -9.31 -4.61
CA ARG A 307 -5.20 -8.07 -5.38
C ARG A 307 -6.65 -7.57 -5.30
N PHE A 308 -6.82 -6.25 -5.29
CA PHE A 308 -8.13 -5.60 -5.43
C PHE A 308 -8.87 -6.12 -6.67
N GLY A 309 -10.16 -6.41 -6.51
CA GLY A 309 -11.00 -7.01 -7.56
C GLY A 309 -10.86 -8.54 -7.72
N ASP A 310 -9.91 -9.20 -7.06
CA ASP A 310 -9.78 -10.67 -7.05
C ASP A 310 -10.47 -11.31 -5.84
N TYR A 311 -11.07 -10.53 -4.97
CA TYR A 311 -11.94 -11.01 -3.88
C TYR A 311 -13.27 -10.26 -3.92
N LYS A 312 -14.35 -10.98 -3.67
CA LYS A 312 -15.72 -10.47 -3.83
C LYS A 312 -16.13 -9.43 -2.79
N GLU A 313 -15.46 -9.44 -1.64
CA GLU A 313 -15.68 -8.51 -0.52
C GLU A 313 -15.19 -7.09 -0.83
N TYR A 314 -14.34 -6.94 -1.85
CA TYR A 314 -13.76 -5.66 -2.26
C TYR A 314 -14.82 -4.59 -2.48
N HIS A 315 -14.62 -3.42 -1.89
CA HIS A 315 -15.53 -2.27 -1.93
C HIS A 315 -16.95 -2.56 -1.40
N THR A 316 -17.03 -3.39 -0.36
CA THR A 316 -18.28 -3.67 0.36
C THR A 316 -18.07 -3.72 1.87
N SER A 317 -19.18 -3.76 2.63
CA SER A 317 -19.16 -3.96 4.08
C SER A 317 -18.66 -5.35 4.52
N LYS A 318 -18.36 -6.23 3.58
CA LYS A 318 -17.76 -7.55 3.85
C LYS A 318 -16.23 -7.50 3.90
N ASP A 319 -15.60 -6.42 3.42
CA ASP A 319 -14.19 -6.12 3.67
C ASP A 319 -14.04 -5.53 5.08
N ASP A 320 -14.41 -6.30 6.07
CA ASP A 320 -14.41 -5.94 7.48
C ASP A 320 -13.21 -6.54 8.24
N LEU A 321 -13.20 -6.36 9.57
CA LEU A 321 -12.13 -6.89 10.41
C LEU A 321 -12.03 -8.42 10.42
N ASN A 322 -13.10 -9.15 10.04
CA ASN A 322 -13.06 -10.61 9.94
C ASN A 322 -12.42 -11.07 8.63
N PHE A 323 -12.29 -10.21 7.63
CA PHE A 323 -11.63 -10.53 6.36
C PHE A 323 -10.11 -10.47 6.46
N ILE A 324 -9.55 -9.64 7.34
CA ILE A 324 -8.13 -9.60 7.66
C ILE A 324 -7.80 -10.47 8.87
N SER A 325 -6.55 -10.88 9.01
CA SER A 325 -6.07 -11.64 10.16
C SER A 325 -4.73 -11.12 10.69
N GLU A 326 -4.33 -11.55 11.87
CA GLU A 326 -2.98 -11.27 12.39
C GLU A 326 -1.93 -11.91 11.49
N GLU A 327 -2.15 -13.13 11.03
CA GLU A 327 -1.29 -13.89 10.13
C GLU A 327 -1.19 -13.22 8.77
N GLY A 328 -2.30 -12.73 8.23
CA GLY A 328 -2.35 -12.00 6.97
C GLY A 328 -1.54 -10.71 7.01
N LEU A 329 -1.76 -9.89 8.03
CA LEU A 329 -1.00 -8.66 8.26
C LEU A 329 0.49 -8.94 8.49
N GLN A 330 0.82 -9.97 9.27
CA GLN A 330 2.21 -10.38 9.47
C GLN A 330 2.85 -10.94 8.20
N GLY A 331 2.09 -11.69 7.40
CA GLY A 331 2.53 -12.17 6.09
C GLY A 331 2.89 -11.05 5.14
N GLY A 332 2.03 -10.00 5.08
CA GLY A 332 2.30 -8.78 4.31
C GLY A 332 3.55 -8.04 4.80
N LEU A 333 3.67 -7.85 6.11
CA LEU A 333 4.85 -7.21 6.72
C LEU A 333 6.14 -8.01 6.42
N LYS A 334 6.11 -9.33 6.61
CA LYS A 334 7.26 -10.20 6.35
C LYS A 334 7.68 -10.15 4.88
N ALA A 335 6.72 -10.17 3.95
CA ALA A 335 7.02 -10.06 2.53
C ALA A 335 7.76 -8.74 2.22
N MET A 336 7.30 -7.62 2.78
CA MET A 336 7.97 -6.33 2.59
C MET A 336 9.34 -6.26 3.26
N GLN A 337 9.51 -6.86 4.44
CA GLN A 337 10.83 -6.97 5.09
C GLN A 337 11.81 -7.77 4.24
N GLU A 338 11.39 -8.90 3.66
CA GLU A 338 12.22 -9.72 2.77
C GLU A 338 12.58 -8.96 1.48
N ILE A 339 11.64 -8.22 0.89
CA ILE A 339 11.92 -7.33 -0.27
C ILE A 339 13.01 -6.32 0.09
N ILE A 340 12.89 -5.67 1.24
CA ILE A 340 13.89 -4.69 1.68
C ILE A 340 15.23 -5.35 1.99
N MET A 341 15.26 -6.50 2.67
CA MET A 341 16.50 -7.23 2.92
C MET A 341 17.21 -7.62 1.63
N ASN A 342 16.47 -8.04 0.60
CA ASN A 342 17.03 -8.32 -0.72
C ASN A 342 17.59 -7.07 -1.40
N LEU A 343 16.92 -5.91 -1.28
CA LEU A 343 17.42 -4.61 -1.76
C LEU A 343 18.71 -4.18 -1.07
N GLU A 344 18.80 -4.35 0.25
CA GLU A 344 19.94 -3.92 1.06
C GLU A 344 21.25 -4.64 0.70
N VAL A 345 21.17 -5.87 0.20
CA VAL A 345 22.36 -6.67 -0.19
C VAL A 345 22.63 -6.62 -1.70
N ASN A 346 21.71 -6.03 -2.48
CA ASN A 346 21.84 -6.05 -3.94
C ASN A 346 22.89 -5.05 -4.42
N GLU A 347 23.95 -5.58 -4.99
CA GLU A 347 25.07 -4.87 -5.60
C GLU A 347 25.57 -5.65 -6.83
N ILE A 348 26.34 -4.99 -7.67
CA ILE A 348 27.09 -5.65 -8.76
C ILE A 348 28.52 -5.84 -8.29
N TYR A 349 29.00 -7.07 -8.37
CA TYR A 349 30.36 -7.44 -7.99
C TYR A 349 31.18 -7.90 -9.17
N GLN A 350 32.48 -7.62 -9.11
CA GLN A 350 33.48 -8.17 -10.02
C GLN A 350 34.45 -9.03 -9.24
N ASN A 351 34.75 -10.21 -9.79
CA ASN A 351 35.81 -11.09 -9.31
C ASN A 351 37.18 -10.38 -9.42
N THR A 352 38.06 -10.59 -8.44
CA THR A 352 39.39 -9.95 -8.38
C THR A 352 40.54 -10.89 -8.75
N VAL A 353 40.24 -12.18 -8.93
CA VAL A 353 41.25 -13.22 -9.26
C VAL A 353 40.90 -13.90 -10.58
N PHE A 354 41.93 -14.30 -11.30
CA PHE A 354 41.77 -15.13 -12.52
C PHE A 354 41.48 -16.58 -12.09
N CYS A 355 40.64 -17.25 -12.87
CA CYS A 355 40.18 -18.60 -12.60
C CYS A 355 39.43 -18.73 -11.26
N GLU A 356 39.12 -19.95 -10.87
CA GLU A 356 38.55 -20.19 -9.55
C GLU A 356 39.55 -19.86 -8.42
N PRO A 357 39.09 -19.19 -7.35
CA PRO A 357 39.97 -18.84 -6.25
C PRO A 357 40.47 -20.07 -5.48
N ASN A 358 41.74 -20.05 -5.09
CA ASN A 358 42.27 -21.04 -4.14
C ASN A 358 41.66 -20.77 -2.75
N LEU A 359 40.59 -21.50 -2.42
CA LEU A 359 39.87 -21.35 -1.15
C LEU A 359 40.69 -21.84 0.06
N GLY A 360 41.55 -22.84 -0.13
CA GLY A 360 42.36 -23.41 0.96
C GLY A 360 43.32 -22.43 1.60
N LYS A 361 44.01 -21.57 0.81
CA LYS A 361 44.90 -20.54 1.36
C LYS A 361 44.21 -19.40 2.11
N ARG A 362 42.88 -19.39 2.14
CA ARG A 362 42.03 -18.34 2.73
C ARG A 362 41.13 -18.89 3.85
N ASP A 363 41.36 -20.13 4.26
CA ASP A 363 40.52 -20.86 5.23
C ASP A 363 39.00 -20.88 4.86
N LEU A 364 38.73 -20.80 3.54
CA LEU A 364 37.39 -20.89 3.00
C LEU A 364 37.03 -22.32 2.56
N TYR A 365 37.95 -23.26 2.69
CA TYR A 365 37.72 -24.67 2.45
C TYR A 365 36.89 -25.24 3.61
N ILE A 366 35.73 -25.78 3.28
CA ILE A 366 34.93 -26.55 4.25
C ILE A 366 35.33 -28.02 4.10
N ASP A 367 35.62 -28.65 5.23
CA ASP A 367 36.02 -30.06 5.34
C ASP A 367 35.09 -30.95 4.49
N HIS A 368 35.66 -31.78 3.62
CA HIS A 368 34.95 -32.69 2.71
C HIS A 368 33.96 -33.64 3.38
N CYS A 369 34.03 -33.79 4.70
CA CYS A 369 33.14 -34.63 5.51
C CYS A 369 31.80 -33.93 5.88
N LYS A 370 31.64 -32.61 5.63
CA LYS A 370 30.41 -31.85 5.82
C LYS A 370 29.93 -31.26 4.51
N ARG A 371 29.58 -32.13 3.57
CA ARG A 371 28.91 -31.76 2.30
C ARG A 371 27.47 -31.26 2.55
N GLU A 372 27.34 -30.08 3.06
CA GLU A 372 26.11 -29.32 2.96
C GLU A 372 26.42 -28.07 2.13
N GLY A 373 26.17 -28.14 0.81
CA GLY A 373 25.89 -27.04 -0.10
C GLY A 373 26.76 -25.77 -0.14
N ARG A 374 27.58 -25.50 0.88
CA ARG A 374 28.23 -24.20 1.10
C ARG A 374 29.44 -23.91 0.18
N VAL A 375 30.22 -24.90 -0.19
CA VAL A 375 31.39 -24.71 -1.10
C VAL A 375 30.91 -24.46 -2.53
N GLU A 376 29.90 -25.22 -2.95
CA GLU A 376 29.28 -25.02 -4.27
C GLU A 376 28.70 -23.62 -4.39
N ASN A 377 28.10 -23.08 -3.31
CA ASN A 377 27.58 -21.72 -3.30
C ASN A 377 28.67 -20.64 -3.39
N ILE A 378 29.85 -20.83 -2.75
CA ILE A 378 30.98 -19.89 -2.86
C ILE A 378 31.48 -19.80 -4.30
N LEU A 379 31.80 -20.95 -4.91
CA LEU A 379 32.34 -21.01 -6.28
C LEU A 379 31.28 -20.56 -7.28
N SER A 380 30.02 -20.96 -7.11
CA SER A 380 28.92 -20.56 -7.95
C SER A 380 28.68 -19.05 -7.86
N PHE A 381 28.69 -18.46 -6.67
CA PHE A 381 28.53 -17.03 -6.51
C PHE A 381 29.66 -16.27 -7.21
N VAL A 382 30.93 -16.64 -6.95
CA VAL A 382 32.11 -16.02 -7.53
C VAL A 382 32.12 -16.16 -9.08
N ALA A 383 31.64 -17.29 -9.61
CA ALA A 383 31.58 -17.51 -11.07
C ALA A 383 30.68 -16.49 -11.78
N TYR A 384 29.67 -15.96 -11.09
CA TYR A 384 28.75 -14.95 -11.63
C TYR A 384 29.07 -13.51 -11.19
N CYS A 385 30.17 -13.28 -10.46
CA CYS A 385 30.68 -11.91 -10.16
C CYS A 385 31.44 -11.37 -11.40
N ASP A 386 30.71 -11.08 -12.48
CA ASP A 386 31.20 -10.81 -13.84
C ASP A 386 31.03 -9.33 -14.28
N ASP A 387 30.78 -8.42 -13.32
CA ASP A 387 30.47 -6.99 -13.51
C ASP A 387 29.11 -6.69 -14.20
N LYS A 388 28.26 -7.71 -14.40
CA LYS A 388 26.94 -7.59 -15.07
C LYS A 388 25.80 -8.09 -14.20
N ASN A 389 25.95 -9.29 -13.63
CA ASN A 389 24.96 -9.85 -12.75
C ASN A 389 24.99 -9.11 -11.40
N ASP A 390 23.84 -8.64 -10.92
CA ASP A 390 23.69 -8.21 -9.53
C ASP A 390 23.40 -9.41 -8.58
N VAL A 391 23.37 -9.16 -7.29
CA VAL A 391 23.14 -10.24 -6.29
C VAL A 391 21.77 -10.90 -6.47
N LEU A 392 20.74 -10.19 -6.91
CA LEU A 392 19.42 -10.77 -7.21
C LEU A 392 19.48 -11.77 -8.37
N ASP A 393 20.26 -11.44 -9.43
CA ASP A 393 20.47 -12.35 -10.56
C ASP A 393 21.17 -13.63 -10.11
N ILE A 394 22.23 -13.47 -9.31
CA ILE A 394 23.00 -14.60 -8.79
C ILE A 394 22.14 -15.46 -7.87
N ALA A 395 21.44 -14.85 -6.92
CA ALA A 395 20.56 -15.54 -5.98
C ALA A 395 19.42 -16.29 -6.71
N SER A 396 18.86 -15.70 -7.77
CA SER A 396 17.86 -16.38 -8.61
C SER A 396 18.41 -17.63 -9.31
N LYS A 397 19.66 -17.57 -9.78
CA LYS A 397 20.35 -18.75 -10.38
C LYS A 397 20.62 -19.85 -9.34
N LEU A 398 20.85 -19.44 -8.08
CA LEU A 398 21.10 -20.36 -6.96
C LEU A 398 19.82 -20.85 -6.27
N SER A 399 18.64 -20.34 -6.67
CA SER A 399 17.33 -20.64 -6.09
C SER A 399 17.27 -20.37 -4.57
N ILE A 400 17.83 -19.22 -4.15
CA ILE A 400 17.83 -18.74 -2.76
C ILE A 400 17.44 -17.27 -2.72
N GLN A 401 17.11 -16.75 -1.53
CA GLN A 401 16.88 -15.32 -1.36
C GLN A 401 18.23 -14.57 -1.30
N ALA A 402 18.29 -13.39 -1.92
CA ALA A 402 19.53 -12.62 -2.01
C ALA A 402 20.11 -12.25 -0.63
N TYR A 403 19.26 -11.93 0.35
CA TYR A 403 19.69 -11.62 1.71
C TYR A 403 20.43 -12.77 2.42
N GLU A 404 20.20 -14.03 2.02
CA GLU A 404 20.89 -15.20 2.55
C GLU A 404 22.37 -15.23 2.16
N LEU A 405 22.74 -14.50 1.11
CA LEU A 405 24.12 -14.37 0.65
C LEU A 405 24.94 -13.32 1.43
N LYS A 406 24.31 -12.56 2.34
CA LYS A 406 24.97 -11.46 3.06
C LYS A 406 26.28 -11.87 3.72
N ASP A 407 26.27 -12.95 4.52
CA ASP A 407 27.46 -13.43 5.23
C ASP A 407 28.54 -13.95 4.27
N LEU A 408 28.12 -14.56 3.17
CA LEU A 408 29.04 -15.02 2.11
C LEU A 408 29.73 -13.82 1.44
N ILE A 409 28.94 -12.82 1.05
CA ILE A 409 29.45 -11.58 0.43
C ILE A 409 30.48 -10.90 1.33
N GLU A 410 30.19 -10.75 2.63
CA GLU A 410 31.15 -10.14 3.58
C GLU A 410 32.43 -10.95 3.74
N LYS A 411 32.35 -12.28 3.74
CA LYS A 411 33.53 -13.15 3.73
C LYS A 411 34.36 -12.99 2.45
N LEU A 412 33.70 -12.93 1.30
CA LEU A 412 34.40 -12.76 0.01
C LEU A 412 35.06 -11.38 -0.10
N LYS A 413 34.43 -10.31 0.38
CA LYS A 413 34.98 -8.96 0.48
C LYS A 413 36.20 -8.91 1.39
N THR A 414 36.09 -9.48 2.60
CA THR A 414 37.17 -9.54 3.58
C THR A 414 38.40 -10.28 3.00
N ASN A 415 38.16 -11.33 2.22
CA ASN A 415 39.22 -12.08 1.54
C ASN A 415 39.65 -11.47 0.20
N GLN A 416 39.17 -10.29 -0.14
CA GLN A 416 39.49 -9.56 -1.36
C GLN A 416 39.25 -10.40 -2.65
N LEU A 417 38.23 -11.25 -2.65
CA LEU A 417 37.85 -12.09 -3.81
C LEU A 417 36.88 -11.38 -4.73
N ILE A 418 36.11 -10.44 -4.21
CA ILE A 418 35.17 -9.62 -4.97
C ILE A 418 35.32 -8.14 -4.59
N LYS A 419 34.99 -7.26 -5.51
CA LYS A 419 34.87 -5.81 -5.32
C LYS A 419 33.57 -5.29 -5.89
N ILE A 420 33.01 -4.23 -5.32
CA ILE A 420 31.84 -3.50 -5.87
C ILE A 420 32.28 -2.72 -7.11
N ILE A 421 31.39 -2.63 -8.11
CA ILE A 421 31.60 -1.88 -9.36
C ILE A 421 30.84 -0.56 -9.30
#